data_c5972327b5dee50b02dd1c5b9f9bdede
#
_entry.id   c5972327b5dee50b02dd1c5b9f9bdede
#
_cell.length_a   1.000
_cell.length_b   1.000
_cell.length_c   1.000
_cell.angle_alpha   90.00
_cell.angle_beta   90.00
_cell.angle_gamma   90.00
#
_symmetry.space_group_name_H-M   'P 1'
#
loop_
_entity.id
_entity.type
_entity.pdbx_description
1 polymer ?
#
loop_
_entity_poly.entity_id
_entity_poly.type
_entity_poly.pdbx_seq_one_letter_code
_entity_poly.pdbx_strand_id
1 'polypeptide(L)'
;GFDYRMAMNIPDYWIKIIKERRDEDWKPSSLFWEVTNRRKDEKTISYCESHDQALVGDKTIIFRLIDADMYWHFKIGDENDTVRRGIALHKMIRLLTASTINGGYLNFMGNEFGHPEWIDFPREGNGWSYKYARRQWNLVDNPELCYHYLGDFDSAMVHLLESVKNIQKTDVVEIWHND
;
A
#
# COMPACT_ATOMS: atom_id res chain seq x y z
N GLY A 1 -25.80 -13.24 -7.25
CA GLY A 1 -24.37 -13.05 -7.48
C GLY A 1 -23.75 -12.13 -6.44
N PHE A 2 -22.46 -11.93 -6.50
CA PHE A 2 -21.76 -10.94 -5.67
C PHE A 2 -21.70 -9.61 -6.40
N ASP A 3 -21.83 -8.50 -5.66
CA ASP A 3 -21.78 -7.15 -6.24
C ASP A 3 -20.34 -6.69 -6.50
N TYR A 4 -19.38 -7.21 -5.74
CA TYR A 4 -17.96 -6.86 -5.82
C TYR A 4 -17.08 -8.09 -5.75
N ARG A 5 -15.90 -8.01 -6.40
CA ARG A 5 -14.83 -9.00 -6.30
C ARG A 5 -13.57 -8.35 -5.72
N MET A 6 -12.85 -9.07 -4.86
CA MET A 6 -11.52 -8.66 -4.41
C MET A 6 -10.52 -8.76 -5.59
N ALA A 7 -9.78 -7.70 -5.85
CA ALA A 7 -8.76 -7.66 -6.91
C ALA A 7 -7.42 -8.22 -6.37
N MET A 8 -7.38 -9.52 -6.10
CA MET A 8 -6.23 -10.21 -5.49
C MET A 8 -4.96 -10.15 -6.33
N ASN A 9 -5.10 -9.98 -7.64
CA ASN A 9 -3.95 -9.84 -8.54
C ASN A 9 -3.09 -8.59 -8.24
N ILE A 10 -3.71 -7.51 -7.77
CA ILE A 10 -3.01 -6.22 -7.55
C ILE A 10 -1.95 -6.32 -6.44
N PRO A 11 -2.27 -6.74 -5.20
CA PRO A 11 -1.26 -6.87 -4.16
C PRO A 11 -0.17 -7.90 -4.50
N ASP A 12 -0.55 -9.01 -5.12
CA ASP A 12 0.42 -10.04 -5.52
C ASP A 12 1.40 -9.50 -6.58
N TYR A 13 0.91 -8.69 -7.51
CA TYR A 13 1.76 -8.03 -8.51
C TYR A 13 2.71 -7.01 -7.88
N TRP A 14 2.23 -6.15 -6.96
CA TRP A 14 3.09 -5.22 -6.24
C TRP A 14 4.21 -5.93 -5.49
N ILE A 15 3.90 -6.98 -4.74
CA ILE A 15 4.91 -7.78 -4.04
C ILE A 15 5.90 -8.39 -5.01
N LYS A 16 5.42 -8.94 -6.12
CA LYS A 16 6.27 -9.57 -7.13
C LYS A 16 7.30 -8.59 -7.69
N ILE A 17 6.88 -7.40 -8.14
CA ILE A 17 7.81 -6.44 -8.73
C ILE A 17 8.77 -5.83 -7.71
N ILE A 18 8.32 -5.59 -6.47
CA ILE A 18 9.18 -5.11 -5.39
C ILE A 18 10.28 -6.14 -5.07
N LYS A 19 9.97 -7.44 -5.13
CA LYS A 19 10.93 -8.50 -4.82
C LYS A 19 11.88 -8.85 -5.97
N GLU A 20 11.39 -8.77 -7.19
CA GLU A 20 12.07 -9.34 -8.36
C GLU A 20 12.71 -8.31 -9.27
N ARG A 21 12.36 -7.03 -9.13
CA ARG A 21 12.82 -5.98 -10.04
C ARG A 21 13.27 -4.72 -9.29
N ARG A 22 14.20 -4.02 -9.90
CA ARG A 22 14.52 -2.66 -9.49
C ARG A 22 13.39 -1.74 -9.97
N ASP A 23 13.12 -0.65 -9.26
CA ASP A 23 12.04 0.27 -9.61
C ASP A 23 12.23 0.96 -10.98
N GLU A 24 13.48 1.19 -11.39
CA GLU A 24 13.79 1.70 -12.73
C GLU A 24 13.45 0.71 -13.86
N ASP A 25 13.25 -0.57 -13.54
CA ASP A 25 12.87 -1.61 -14.50
C ASP A 25 11.34 -1.86 -14.51
N TRP A 26 10.58 -1.11 -13.72
CA TRP A 26 9.11 -1.24 -13.71
C TRP A 26 8.52 -0.60 -14.96
N LYS A 27 7.66 -1.36 -15.63
CA LYS A 27 7.03 -0.92 -16.87
C LYS A 27 5.66 -0.31 -16.62
N PRO A 28 5.46 1.00 -16.90
CA PRO A 28 4.19 1.68 -16.74
C PRO A 28 3.01 0.99 -17.42
N SER A 29 3.21 0.46 -18.64
CA SER A 29 2.18 -0.29 -19.36
C SER A 29 1.71 -1.53 -18.60
N SER A 30 2.65 -2.28 -18.01
CA SER A 30 2.34 -3.46 -17.20
C SER A 30 1.63 -3.09 -15.90
N LEU A 31 2.06 -1.99 -15.25
CA LEU A 31 1.40 -1.46 -14.05
C LEU A 31 -0.04 -1.06 -14.36
N PHE A 32 -0.25 -0.28 -15.42
CA PHE A 32 -1.59 0.15 -15.83
C PHE A 32 -2.50 -1.03 -16.12
N TRP A 33 -2.00 -2.00 -16.91
CA TRP A 33 -2.78 -3.21 -17.22
C TRP A 33 -3.17 -3.96 -15.95
N GLU A 34 -2.25 -4.15 -15.02
CA GLU A 34 -2.51 -4.95 -13.82
C GLU A 34 -3.53 -4.30 -12.88
N VAL A 35 -3.45 -2.98 -12.67
CA VAL A 35 -4.37 -2.27 -11.78
C VAL A 35 -5.76 -2.05 -12.41
N THR A 36 -5.88 -2.19 -13.74
CA THR A 36 -7.15 -2.03 -14.47
C THR A 36 -7.71 -3.34 -15.03
N ASN A 37 -6.99 -4.47 -14.88
CA ASN A 37 -7.41 -5.76 -15.40
C ASN A 37 -8.62 -6.33 -14.67
N ARG A 38 -9.77 -6.16 -15.31
CA ARG A 38 -11.07 -6.63 -14.82
C ARG A 38 -12.02 -6.89 -16.00
N ARG A 39 -13.05 -7.68 -15.75
CA ARG A 39 -14.09 -7.92 -16.75
C ARG A 39 -14.92 -6.66 -16.97
N LYS A 40 -15.52 -6.54 -18.15
CA LYS A 40 -16.51 -5.49 -18.42
C LYS A 40 -17.64 -5.57 -17.38
N ASP A 41 -18.00 -4.43 -16.83
CA ASP A 41 -19.07 -4.27 -15.82
C ASP A 41 -18.77 -4.95 -14.45
N GLU A 42 -17.59 -5.52 -14.26
CA GLU A 42 -17.17 -6.08 -12.98
C GLU A 42 -16.70 -4.97 -12.03
N LYS A 43 -17.32 -4.88 -10.86
CA LYS A 43 -16.87 -4.01 -9.78
C LYS A 43 -15.86 -4.74 -8.90
N THR A 44 -14.72 -4.09 -8.62
CA THR A 44 -13.65 -4.66 -7.80
C THR A 44 -13.36 -3.80 -6.59
N ILE A 45 -12.93 -4.46 -5.51
CA ILE A 45 -12.29 -3.82 -4.37
C ILE A 45 -10.79 -3.99 -4.59
N SER A 46 -10.10 -2.88 -4.85
CA SER A 46 -8.66 -2.84 -5.08
C SER A 46 -7.91 -2.54 -3.78
N TYR A 47 -6.71 -3.07 -3.63
CA TYR A 47 -5.89 -2.87 -2.44
C TYR A 47 -4.42 -3.16 -2.75
N CYS A 48 -3.52 -2.56 -1.97
CA CYS A 48 -2.08 -2.77 -2.11
C CYS A 48 -1.60 -3.96 -1.30
N GLU A 49 -2.13 -4.11 -0.09
CA GLU A 49 -1.89 -5.26 0.78
C GLU A 49 -3.10 -5.52 1.67
N SER A 50 -3.20 -6.74 2.16
CA SER A 50 -4.13 -7.16 3.19
C SER A 50 -3.38 -7.97 4.27
N HIS A 51 -4.11 -8.58 5.18
CA HIS A 51 -3.52 -9.52 6.14
C HIS A 51 -2.80 -10.69 5.45
N ASP A 52 -3.24 -11.11 4.27
CA ASP A 52 -2.59 -12.19 3.53
C ASP A 52 -1.15 -11.85 3.17
N GLN A 53 -0.90 -10.65 2.67
CA GLN A 53 0.44 -10.21 2.30
C GLN A 53 1.27 -9.78 3.52
N ALA A 54 0.65 -9.03 4.43
CA ALA A 54 1.36 -8.44 5.56
C ALA A 54 1.64 -9.41 6.70
N LEU A 55 0.78 -10.42 6.90
CA LEU A 55 0.90 -11.38 8.01
C LEU A 55 1.33 -12.77 7.52
N VAL A 56 0.59 -13.33 6.57
CA VAL A 56 0.87 -14.67 6.04
C VAL A 56 2.05 -14.64 5.07
N GLY A 57 2.14 -13.58 4.28
CA GLY A 57 3.21 -13.35 3.31
C GLY A 57 4.52 -12.79 3.88
N ASP A 58 4.64 -12.68 5.22
CA ASP A 58 5.90 -12.38 5.93
C ASP A 58 6.19 -10.89 6.20
N LYS A 59 5.93 -9.94 5.27
CA LYS A 59 6.30 -8.53 5.44
C LYS A 59 5.28 -7.57 4.87
N THR A 60 5.12 -6.41 5.51
CA THR A 60 4.37 -5.29 4.94
C THR A 60 5.07 -4.71 3.70
N ILE A 61 4.33 -4.04 2.83
CA ILE A 61 4.89 -3.40 1.63
C ILE A 61 5.99 -2.41 2.01
N ILE A 62 5.75 -1.56 3.01
CA ILE A 62 6.74 -0.56 3.42
C ILE A 62 8.04 -1.23 3.92
N PHE A 63 7.92 -2.32 4.68
CA PHE A 63 9.07 -3.04 5.16
C PHE A 63 9.83 -3.77 4.02
N ARG A 64 9.12 -4.22 2.99
CA ARG A 64 9.77 -4.76 1.78
C ARG A 64 10.55 -3.70 1.00
N LEU A 65 10.10 -2.45 1.02
CA LEU A 65 10.74 -1.34 0.31
C LEU A 65 11.96 -0.78 1.05
N ILE A 66 11.96 -0.81 2.38
CA ILE A 66 12.95 -0.10 3.21
C ILE A 66 13.77 -1.06 4.08
N ASP A 67 13.16 -2.15 4.56
CA ASP A 67 13.76 -3.14 5.47
C ASP A 67 14.25 -2.51 6.80
N ALA A 68 15.37 -2.94 7.30
CA ALA A 68 15.91 -2.56 8.61
C ALA A 68 16.18 -1.05 8.77
N ASP A 69 16.34 -0.30 7.69
CA ASP A 69 16.53 1.16 7.74
C ASP A 69 15.33 1.88 8.37
N MET A 70 14.14 1.26 8.42
CA MET A 70 13.01 1.78 9.19
C MET A 70 13.28 1.89 10.68
N TYR A 71 14.20 1.11 11.23
CA TYR A 71 14.56 1.17 12.65
C TYR A 71 15.68 2.16 12.94
N TRP A 72 16.54 2.44 11.94
CA TRP A 72 17.76 3.21 12.14
C TRP A 72 17.72 4.60 11.51
N HIS A 73 16.98 4.78 10.41
CA HIS A 73 16.98 5.99 9.59
C HIS A 73 15.59 6.56 9.31
N PHE A 74 14.62 6.32 10.21
CA PHE A 74 13.22 6.76 10.02
C PHE A 74 12.87 8.00 10.84
N LYS A 75 13.90 8.74 11.29
CA LYS A 75 13.72 10.09 11.90
C LYS A 75 13.83 11.15 10.83
N ILE A 76 13.04 12.22 11.02
CA ILE A 76 13.09 13.39 10.14
C ILE A 76 14.49 14.01 10.20
N GLY A 77 15.09 14.21 9.02
CA GLY A 77 16.43 14.74 8.89
C GLY A 77 17.56 13.70 8.94
N ASP A 78 17.23 12.42 9.20
CA ASP A 78 18.17 11.31 9.20
C ASP A 78 17.86 10.28 8.08
N GLU A 79 16.91 10.60 7.19
CA GLU A 79 16.50 9.70 6.12
C GLU A 79 17.63 9.49 5.11
N ASN A 80 18.03 8.25 4.93
CA ASN A 80 18.90 7.87 3.83
C ASN A 80 18.12 7.70 2.50
N ASP A 81 18.81 7.42 1.42
CA ASP A 81 18.18 7.27 0.09
C ASP A 81 17.22 6.08 0.02
N THR A 82 17.50 4.99 0.73
CA THR A 82 16.60 3.82 0.83
C THR A 82 15.26 4.23 1.44
N VAL A 83 15.30 4.97 2.56
CA VAL A 83 14.08 5.44 3.24
C VAL A 83 13.31 6.40 2.36
N ARG A 84 13.96 7.43 1.78
CA ARG A 84 13.32 8.41 0.90
C ARG A 84 12.66 7.73 -0.31
N ARG A 85 13.39 6.83 -0.97
CA ARG A 85 12.87 6.04 -2.09
C ARG A 85 11.68 5.16 -1.66
N GLY A 86 11.82 4.43 -0.56
CA GLY A 86 10.76 3.54 -0.07
C GLY A 86 9.47 4.28 0.27
N ILE A 87 9.56 5.45 0.92
CA ILE A 87 8.41 6.32 1.20
C ILE A 87 7.75 6.79 -0.12
N ALA A 88 8.55 7.22 -1.10
CA ALA A 88 8.03 7.68 -2.38
C ALA A 88 7.31 6.57 -3.14
N LEU A 89 7.89 5.37 -3.20
CA LEU A 89 7.30 4.21 -3.86
C LEU A 89 6.02 3.73 -3.15
N HIS A 90 6.01 3.72 -1.82
CA HIS A 90 4.82 3.36 -1.06
C HIS A 90 3.64 4.30 -1.36
N LYS A 91 3.90 5.63 -1.39
CA LYS A 91 2.91 6.63 -1.77
C LYS A 91 2.39 6.41 -3.21
N MET A 92 3.30 6.18 -4.16
CA MET A 92 2.95 5.93 -5.56
C MET A 92 2.10 4.66 -5.72
N ILE A 93 2.48 3.55 -5.09
CA ILE A 93 1.77 2.28 -5.13
C ILE A 93 0.32 2.49 -4.65
N ARG A 94 0.15 3.16 -3.52
CA ARG A 94 -1.17 3.41 -2.94
C ARG A 94 -2.02 4.33 -3.82
N LEU A 95 -1.44 5.41 -4.32
CA LEU A 95 -2.16 6.35 -5.20
C LEU A 95 -2.61 5.68 -6.49
N LEU A 96 -1.72 4.94 -7.18
CA LEU A 96 -2.08 4.21 -8.39
C LEU A 96 -3.20 3.21 -8.15
N THR A 97 -3.10 2.43 -7.07
CA THR A 97 -4.12 1.44 -6.74
C THR A 97 -5.46 2.09 -6.41
N ALA A 98 -5.46 3.17 -5.63
CA ALA A 98 -6.67 3.84 -5.21
C ALA A 98 -7.32 4.71 -6.30
N SER A 99 -6.52 5.28 -7.22
CA SER A 99 -7.03 6.13 -8.29
C SER A 99 -7.65 5.36 -9.47
N THR A 100 -7.33 4.08 -9.62
CA THR A 100 -7.81 3.23 -10.73
C THR A 100 -8.99 2.33 -10.36
N ILE A 101 -9.58 2.54 -9.19
CA ILE A 101 -10.72 1.74 -8.70
C ILE A 101 -11.98 1.97 -9.55
N ASN A 102 -12.84 0.94 -9.59
CA ASN A 102 -14.20 1.04 -10.15
C ASN A 102 -15.29 0.54 -9.20
N GLY A 103 -14.94 0.26 -7.96
CA GLY A 103 -15.84 -0.22 -6.92
C GLY A 103 -15.46 0.31 -5.56
N GLY A 104 -14.38 -0.18 -5.00
CA GLY A 104 -13.90 0.25 -3.68
C GLY A 104 -12.39 0.10 -3.51
N TYR A 105 -11.88 0.76 -2.48
CA TYR A 105 -10.49 0.65 -2.04
C TYR A 105 -10.47 0.09 -0.61
N LEU A 106 -9.68 -0.95 -0.40
CA LEU A 106 -9.43 -1.50 0.93
C LEU A 106 -8.06 -1.04 1.41
N ASN A 107 -8.04 -0.48 2.60
CA ASN A 107 -6.80 -0.19 3.31
C ASN A 107 -6.65 -1.17 4.47
N PHE A 108 -5.55 -1.91 4.48
CA PHE A 108 -5.21 -2.75 5.62
C PHE A 108 -4.66 -1.88 6.75
N MET A 109 -5.18 -2.04 7.96
CA MET A 109 -4.83 -1.22 9.13
C MET A 109 -3.31 -1.08 9.31
N GLY A 110 -2.83 0.16 9.37
CA GLY A 110 -1.41 0.50 9.49
C GLY A 110 -0.72 0.78 8.15
N ASN A 111 -1.29 0.35 7.01
CA ASN A 111 -0.72 0.66 5.70
C ASN A 111 -0.79 2.18 5.41
N GLU A 112 -1.80 2.87 5.93
CA GLU A 112 -2.00 4.32 5.79
C GLU A 112 -0.83 5.16 6.30
N PHE A 113 -0.11 4.68 7.31
CA PHE A 113 1.08 5.35 7.82
C PHE A 113 2.37 4.53 7.70
N GLY A 114 2.30 3.37 7.02
CA GLY A 114 3.48 2.55 6.77
C GLY A 114 3.98 1.81 8.02
N HIS A 115 3.08 1.25 8.83
CA HIS A 115 3.47 0.43 9.97
C HIS A 115 4.31 -0.76 9.49
N PRO A 116 5.56 -0.94 9.98
CA PRO A 116 6.50 -1.91 9.41
C PRO A 116 6.24 -3.35 9.86
N GLU A 117 5.68 -3.50 11.04
CA GLU A 117 5.62 -4.79 11.72
C GLU A 117 4.33 -5.54 11.41
N TRP A 118 4.43 -6.86 11.39
CA TRP A 118 3.28 -7.74 11.30
C TRP A 118 2.50 -7.78 12.63
N ILE A 119 1.27 -8.28 12.58
CA ILE A 119 0.45 -8.49 13.77
C ILE A 119 0.57 -9.95 14.19
N ASP A 120 0.97 -10.20 15.44
CA ASP A 120 0.95 -11.53 16.04
C ASP A 120 -0.33 -11.70 16.85
N PHE A 121 -1.31 -12.39 16.27
CA PHE A 121 -2.56 -12.68 16.95
C PHE A 121 -2.34 -13.59 18.18
N PRO A 122 -3.18 -13.45 19.23
CA PRO A 122 -3.13 -14.33 20.38
C PRO A 122 -3.25 -15.80 19.96
N ARG A 123 -2.28 -16.61 20.36
CA ARG A 123 -2.18 -18.04 20.07
C ARG A 123 -1.38 -18.74 21.16
N GLU A 124 -1.45 -20.06 21.22
CA GLU A 124 -0.73 -20.85 22.23
C GLU A 124 0.77 -20.52 22.26
N GLY A 125 1.40 -20.43 21.09
CA GLY A 125 2.86 -20.19 20.97
C GLY A 125 3.35 -18.84 21.48
N ASN A 126 2.47 -17.86 21.72
CA ASN A 126 2.81 -16.57 22.32
C ASN A 126 2.09 -16.34 23.67
N GLY A 127 1.62 -17.43 24.30
CA GLY A 127 0.91 -17.36 25.58
C GLY A 127 -0.39 -16.55 25.53
N TRP A 128 -1.09 -16.54 24.39
CA TRP A 128 -2.31 -15.78 24.15
C TRP A 128 -2.14 -14.27 24.34
N SER A 129 -0.95 -13.75 24.07
CA SER A 129 -0.60 -12.35 24.26
C SER A 129 -1.22 -11.46 23.17
N TYR A 130 -1.76 -10.31 23.62
CA TYR A 130 -2.24 -9.22 22.74
C TYR A 130 -1.17 -8.17 22.43
N LYS A 131 0.05 -8.34 22.92
CA LYS A 131 1.12 -7.32 22.83
C LYS A 131 1.35 -6.85 21.40
N TYR A 132 1.37 -7.78 20.45
CA TYR A 132 1.60 -7.52 19.03
C TYR A 132 0.33 -7.66 18.16
N ALA A 133 -0.85 -7.76 18.81
CA ALA A 133 -2.12 -7.90 18.10
C ALA A 133 -2.74 -6.56 17.68
N ARG A 134 -1.98 -5.48 17.70
CA ARG A 134 -2.44 -4.11 17.39
C ARG A 134 -1.37 -3.28 16.73
N ARG A 135 -1.81 -2.25 15.97
CA ARG A 135 -0.90 -1.26 15.40
C ARG A 135 -0.45 -0.25 16.45
N GLN A 136 0.75 0.28 16.26
CA GLN A 136 1.39 1.29 17.11
C GLN A 136 1.06 2.68 16.56
N TRP A 137 -0.14 3.18 16.84
CA TRP A 137 -0.62 4.49 16.35
C TRP A 137 0.25 5.66 16.83
N ASN A 138 0.92 5.53 17.96
CA ASN A 138 1.87 6.51 18.46
C ASN A 138 3.04 6.78 17.49
N LEU A 139 3.30 5.90 16.53
CA LEU A 139 4.34 6.12 15.52
C LEU A 139 3.95 7.24 14.54
N VAL A 140 2.69 7.27 14.08
CA VAL A 140 2.22 8.33 13.18
C VAL A 140 2.01 9.65 13.91
N ASP A 141 1.68 9.60 15.20
CA ASP A 141 1.49 10.78 16.04
C ASP A 141 2.81 11.44 16.47
N ASN A 142 3.94 10.74 16.30
CA ASN A 142 5.24 11.27 16.66
C ASN A 142 5.81 12.17 15.54
N PRO A 143 5.92 13.50 15.77
CA PRO A 143 6.38 14.45 14.75
C PRO A 143 7.86 14.32 14.38
N GLU A 144 8.64 13.56 15.14
CA GLU A 144 10.05 13.31 14.84
C GLU A 144 10.28 12.13 13.88
N LEU A 145 9.23 11.35 13.59
CA LEU A 145 9.33 10.15 12.77
C LEU A 145 8.68 10.34 11.38
N CYS A 146 9.24 9.68 10.38
CA CYS A 146 8.77 9.79 9.00
C CYS A 146 7.39 9.15 8.75
N TYR A 147 6.81 8.44 9.72
CA TYR A 147 5.47 7.84 9.59
C TYR A 147 4.38 8.88 9.28
N HIS A 148 4.49 10.10 9.82
CA HIS A 148 3.51 11.14 9.55
C HIS A 148 3.51 11.59 8.08
N TYR A 149 4.63 11.51 7.34
CA TYR A 149 4.65 11.79 5.90
C TYR A 149 3.74 10.84 5.11
N LEU A 150 3.58 9.61 5.59
CA LEU A 150 2.71 8.61 4.98
C LEU A 150 1.26 8.84 5.44
N GLY A 151 1.04 9.12 6.71
CA GLY A 151 -0.27 9.45 7.26
C GLY A 151 -0.89 10.71 6.63
N ASP A 152 -0.10 11.79 6.51
CA ASP A 152 -0.52 13.03 5.84
C ASP A 152 -0.83 12.79 4.36
N PHE A 153 -0.01 11.99 3.69
CA PHE A 153 -0.27 11.60 2.31
C PHE A 153 -1.56 10.80 2.17
N ASP A 154 -1.81 9.85 3.07
CA ASP A 154 -3.04 9.06 3.06
C ASP A 154 -4.27 9.95 3.18
N SER A 155 -4.27 10.86 4.15
CA SER A 155 -5.34 11.84 4.33
C SER A 155 -5.55 12.69 3.07
N ALA A 156 -4.48 13.23 2.51
CA ALA A 156 -4.55 14.03 1.28
C ALA A 156 -5.06 13.21 0.08
N MET A 157 -4.59 11.97 -0.07
CA MET A 157 -5.03 11.05 -1.13
C MET A 157 -6.53 10.75 -1.02
N VAL A 158 -7.01 10.41 0.15
CA VAL A 158 -8.44 10.09 0.36
C VAL A 158 -9.32 11.29 0.05
N HIS A 159 -8.97 12.49 0.54
CA HIS A 159 -9.70 13.72 0.25
C HIS A 159 -9.69 14.07 -1.24
N LEU A 160 -8.54 13.92 -1.91
CA LEU A 160 -8.44 14.13 -3.36
C LEU A 160 -9.37 13.18 -4.11
N LEU A 161 -9.29 11.89 -3.82
CA LEU A 161 -10.11 10.86 -4.48
C LEU A 161 -11.60 11.07 -4.22
N GLU A 162 -11.97 11.52 -3.02
CA GLU A 162 -13.36 11.87 -2.72
C GLU A 162 -13.83 13.09 -3.54
N SER A 163 -13.00 14.11 -3.67
CA SER A 163 -13.32 15.31 -4.46
C SER A 163 -13.53 15.02 -5.93
N VAL A 164 -12.81 14.02 -6.49
CA VAL A 164 -12.88 13.63 -7.91
C VAL A 164 -13.74 12.39 -8.18
N LYS A 165 -14.45 11.87 -7.20
CA LYS A 165 -15.23 10.62 -7.34
C LYS A 165 -16.31 10.65 -8.44
N ASN A 166 -16.75 11.84 -8.86
CA ASN A 166 -17.63 11.95 -10.01
C ASN A 166 -16.91 11.69 -11.33
N ILE A 167 -15.59 11.89 -11.38
CA ILE A 167 -14.73 11.58 -12.52
C ILE A 167 -14.45 10.07 -12.56
N GLN A 168 -14.38 9.42 -11.41
CA GLN A 168 -14.16 7.96 -11.31
C GLN A 168 -15.30 7.10 -11.86
N LYS A 169 -16.43 7.70 -12.21
CA LYS A 169 -17.53 7.00 -12.92
C LYS A 169 -17.21 6.74 -14.39
N THR A 170 -16.16 7.34 -14.91
CA THR A 170 -15.69 7.12 -16.27
C THR A 170 -14.71 5.94 -16.32
N ASP A 171 -14.62 5.31 -17.49
CA ASP A 171 -13.63 4.27 -17.71
C ASP A 171 -12.21 4.85 -17.54
N VAL A 172 -11.34 4.08 -16.89
CA VAL A 172 -9.92 4.42 -16.84
C VAL A 172 -9.32 4.13 -18.21
N VAL A 173 -8.74 5.14 -18.83
CA VAL A 173 -8.15 5.05 -20.16
C VAL A 173 -6.68 5.41 -20.10
N GLU A 174 -5.84 4.55 -20.65
CA GLU A 174 -4.45 4.86 -20.86
C GLU A 174 -4.30 5.85 -22.03
N ILE A 175 -3.74 7.02 -21.76
CA ILE A 175 -3.52 8.05 -22.77
C ILE A 175 -2.11 7.95 -23.33
N TRP A 176 -1.13 7.76 -22.46
CA TRP A 176 0.27 7.67 -22.84
C TRP A 176 1.10 6.97 -21.75
N HIS A 177 2.10 6.19 -22.16
CA HIS A 177 3.13 5.63 -21.29
C HIS A 177 4.48 5.61 -22.01
N ASN A 178 5.54 5.46 -21.24
CA ASN A 178 6.91 5.25 -21.71
C ASN A 178 7.55 4.13 -20.89
N ASP A 179 7.75 2.97 -21.53
CA ASP A 179 8.37 1.79 -20.92
C ASP A 179 9.91 1.87 -20.95
#